data_d66dadb68e4516024d24f53c15f33fb5
#
_entry.id   d66dadb68e4516024d24f53c15f33fb5
#
_cell.length_a   1.000
_cell.length_b   1.000
_cell.length_c   1.000
_cell.angle_alpha   90.00
_cell.angle_beta   90.00
_cell.angle_gamma   90.00
#
_symmetry.space_group_name_H-M   'P 1'
#
loop_
_entity.id
_entity.type
_entity.pdbx_description
1 polymer ?
#
loop_
_entity_poly.entity_id
_entity_poly.type
_entity_poly.pdbx_seq_one_letter_code
_entity_poly.pdbx_strand_id
1 'polypeptide(L)'
;MIQEKARILANEPVAPAYRTMRLECSASWGEARPGQFVMLAIGTGPTPLLRRPFSIHRFQPEGPKRTLVEILYKIVGEGTALMARMPAGTTVNILGPLGQGFALRDSYRRIYLAAGGIGAAPMVFLLETLRKTAASGHYQVFLGGRSRDDLLCRETFGQLADVLHCTTDDGSAGAQCFLTSPLEEEARRHPPDAIMACGPMDMLVCVAGMAQRLHIPCQLSIESVMACGMGACLGCAVPAAGDSGGYHHVCKDGPVFDATLLKL
;
A
#
# COMPACT_ATOMS: atom_id res chain seq x y z
N MET A 1 7.08 10.76 13.58
CA MET A 1 6.72 11.64 12.45
C MET A 1 7.78 12.72 12.29
N ILE A 2 8.36 12.85 11.12
CA ILE A 2 9.47 13.76 10.79
C ILE A 2 9.12 14.50 9.52
N GLN A 3 9.49 15.78 9.44
CA GLN A 3 9.43 16.57 8.22
C GLN A 3 10.83 17.01 7.82
N GLU A 4 11.24 16.70 6.60
CA GLU A 4 12.54 17.10 6.07
C GLU A 4 12.52 17.30 4.55
N LYS A 5 13.66 17.75 4.01
CA LYS A 5 13.92 17.73 2.56
C LYS A 5 14.69 16.44 2.23
N ALA A 6 14.02 15.51 1.56
CA ALA A 6 14.64 14.29 1.06
C ALA A 6 15.23 14.53 -0.34
N ARG A 7 16.37 13.92 -0.65
CA ARG A 7 16.99 13.96 -1.97
C ARG A 7 16.43 12.84 -2.85
N ILE A 8 15.99 13.17 -4.04
CA ILE A 8 15.58 12.20 -5.05
C ILE A 8 16.82 11.52 -5.61
N LEU A 9 16.96 10.22 -5.39
CA LEU A 9 18.05 9.41 -5.95
C LEU A 9 17.72 8.86 -7.33
N ALA A 10 16.45 8.47 -7.52
CA ALA A 10 15.92 7.96 -8.76
C ALA A 10 14.43 8.29 -8.87
N ASN A 11 13.92 8.44 -10.08
CA ASN A 11 12.51 8.63 -10.39
C ASN A 11 12.26 8.02 -11.78
N GLU A 12 11.93 6.72 -11.81
CA GLU A 12 11.99 5.89 -13.00
C GLU A 12 10.63 5.33 -13.38
N PRO A 13 10.30 5.22 -14.68
CA PRO A 13 9.10 4.54 -15.13
C PRO A 13 9.23 3.03 -14.89
N VAL A 14 8.14 2.39 -14.45
CA VAL A 14 8.04 0.94 -14.29
C VAL A 14 6.95 0.32 -15.16
N ALA A 15 5.96 1.13 -15.56
CA ALA A 15 4.94 0.80 -16.54
C ALA A 15 4.38 2.13 -17.13
N PRO A 16 3.56 2.14 -18.17
CA PRO A 16 3.16 3.36 -18.88
C PRO A 16 2.63 4.50 -18.00
N ALA A 17 1.84 4.18 -16.98
CA ALA A 17 1.27 5.16 -16.04
C ALA A 17 1.93 5.13 -14.65
N TYR A 18 2.98 4.34 -14.43
CA TYR A 18 3.53 4.06 -13.11
C TYR A 18 5.02 4.35 -13.03
N ARG A 19 5.44 4.86 -11.89
CA ARG A 19 6.83 5.18 -11.60
C ARG A 19 7.22 4.81 -10.18
N THR A 20 8.49 4.52 -9.97
CA THR A 20 9.10 4.47 -8.64
C THR A 20 9.90 5.75 -8.39
N MET A 21 9.89 6.24 -7.16
CA MET A 21 10.78 7.31 -6.70
C MET A 21 11.51 6.85 -5.45
N ARG A 22 12.84 6.87 -5.51
CA ARG A 22 13.71 6.55 -4.39
C ARG A 22 14.23 7.84 -3.76
N LEU A 23 14.00 7.96 -2.46
CA LEU A 23 14.31 9.14 -1.66
C LEU A 23 15.36 8.79 -0.61
N GLU A 24 16.35 9.68 -0.47
CA GLU A 24 17.32 9.63 0.62
C GLU A 24 16.89 10.59 1.72
N CYS A 25 16.65 10.02 2.90
CA CYS A 25 16.22 10.69 4.11
C CYS A 25 17.31 10.60 5.19
N SER A 26 17.22 11.46 6.22
CA SER A 26 18.12 11.42 7.37
C SER A 26 17.89 10.17 8.23
N ALA A 27 18.88 9.82 9.06
CA ALA A 27 18.79 8.67 9.97
C ALA A 27 17.72 8.82 11.06
N SER A 28 17.19 10.02 11.28
CA SER A 28 16.16 10.29 12.28
C SER A 28 14.78 9.66 11.97
N TRP A 29 14.64 9.02 10.80
CA TRP A 29 13.39 8.35 10.39
C TRP A 29 13.02 7.14 11.25
N GLY A 30 13.98 6.55 11.97
CA GLY A 30 13.74 5.37 12.80
C GLY A 30 13.25 4.19 11.98
N GLU A 31 12.13 3.60 12.36
CA GLU A 31 11.50 2.47 11.69
C GLU A 31 10.18 2.87 11.02
N ALA A 32 9.92 2.34 9.85
CA ALA A 32 8.60 2.36 9.23
C ALA A 32 7.99 0.95 9.22
N ARG A 33 6.67 0.87 9.29
CA ARG A 33 5.92 -0.39 9.23
C ARG A 33 5.20 -0.54 7.89
N PRO A 34 5.07 -1.75 7.35
CA PRO A 34 4.28 -2.00 6.16
C PRO A 34 2.86 -1.44 6.30
N GLY A 35 2.37 -0.76 5.27
CA GLY A 35 1.06 -0.09 5.29
C GLY A 35 1.11 1.38 5.71
N GLN A 36 2.19 1.86 6.31
CA GLN A 36 2.38 3.29 6.55
C GLN A 36 2.65 4.06 5.25
N PHE A 37 2.46 5.37 5.29
CA PHE A 37 2.59 6.26 4.15
C PHE A 37 3.42 7.50 4.47
N VAL A 38 3.74 8.26 3.44
CA VAL A 38 4.37 9.57 3.51
C VAL A 38 3.54 10.62 2.77
N MET A 39 3.69 11.89 3.15
CA MET A 39 3.10 13.03 2.46
C MET A 39 4.20 13.82 1.76
N LEU A 40 4.13 13.96 0.44
CA LEU A 40 5.08 14.74 -0.34
C LEU A 40 4.49 16.11 -0.73
N ALA A 41 5.27 17.18 -0.52
CA ALA A 41 4.97 18.49 -1.10
C ALA A 41 5.62 18.57 -2.48
N ILE A 42 4.80 18.68 -3.51
CA ILE A 42 5.25 18.66 -4.90
C ILE A 42 5.34 20.11 -5.40
N GLY A 43 6.55 20.48 -5.85
CA GLY A 43 6.81 21.86 -6.30
C GLY A 43 7.17 22.82 -5.17
N THR A 44 7.58 24.02 -5.55
CA THR A 44 7.98 25.13 -4.66
C THR A 44 6.99 26.30 -4.67
N GLY A 45 5.99 26.22 -5.54
CA GLY A 45 4.97 27.26 -5.73
C GLY A 45 3.67 26.98 -4.99
N PRO A 46 2.66 27.85 -5.15
CA PRO A 46 1.35 27.67 -4.53
C PRO A 46 0.53 26.52 -5.16
N THR A 47 0.91 26.00 -6.31
CA THR A 47 0.23 24.92 -7.01
C THR A 47 1.20 23.77 -7.31
N PRO A 48 0.89 22.53 -6.91
CA PRO A 48 -0.27 22.10 -6.11
C PRO A 48 -0.11 22.44 -4.62
N LEU A 49 -1.15 23.05 -4.02
CA LEU A 49 -1.12 23.56 -2.64
C LEU A 49 -0.92 22.45 -1.58
N LEU A 50 -1.66 21.35 -1.71
CA LEU A 50 -1.65 20.28 -0.72
C LEU A 50 -0.55 19.25 -1.01
N ARG A 51 -0.05 18.61 0.05
CA ARG A 51 0.78 17.42 -0.04
C ARG A 51 -0.03 16.26 -0.64
N ARG A 52 0.67 15.26 -1.15
CA ARG A 52 0.08 14.02 -1.67
C ARG A 52 0.52 12.83 -0.83
N PRO A 53 -0.41 11.95 -0.43
CA PRO A 53 -0.09 10.72 0.27
C PRO A 53 0.44 9.66 -0.69
N PHE A 54 1.48 8.94 -0.26
CA PHE A 54 2.01 7.78 -0.97
C PHE A 54 2.37 6.70 0.03
N SER A 55 1.91 5.48 -0.20
CA SER A 55 2.31 4.33 0.59
C SER A 55 3.81 4.12 0.49
N ILE A 56 4.44 3.76 1.61
CA ILE A 56 5.84 3.35 1.61
C ILE A 56 5.92 1.99 0.88
N HIS A 57 6.63 1.97 -0.24
CA HIS A 57 6.85 0.77 -1.05
C HIS A 57 8.03 -0.06 -0.53
N ARG A 58 9.11 0.62 -0.16
CA ARG A 58 10.26 0.03 0.55
C ARG A 58 10.84 1.01 1.54
N PHE A 59 11.38 0.47 2.61
CA PHE A 59 12.04 1.23 3.65
C PHE A 59 13.32 0.52 4.08
N GLN A 60 14.46 1.18 3.89
CA GLN A 60 15.75 0.59 4.13
C GLN A 60 16.66 1.57 4.87
N PRO A 61 16.88 1.36 6.19
CA PRO A 61 17.94 2.07 6.90
C PRO A 61 19.33 1.64 6.37
N GLU A 62 20.16 2.62 5.98
CA GLU A 62 21.52 2.39 5.54
C GLU A 62 22.52 3.05 6.51
N GLY A 63 22.72 2.37 7.63
CA GLY A 63 23.60 2.87 8.70
C GLY A 63 23.01 4.05 9.48
N PRO A 64 23.82 4.74 10.31
CA PRO A 64 23.33 5.71 11.29
C PRO A 64 22.93 7.08 10.71
N LYS A 65 23.20 7.33 9.43
CA LYS A 65 23.04 8.67 8.81
C LYS A 65 22.22 8.68 7.53
N ARG A 66 21.59 7.56 7.17
CA ARG A 66 20.88 7.44 5.90
C ARG A 66 19.76 6.44 5.98
N THR A 67 18.61 6.82 5.46
CA THR A 67 17.45 5.94 5.26
C THR A 67 16.96 6.11 3.83
N LEU A 68 16.74 5.02 3.13
CA LEU A 68 16.10 5.02 1.82
C LEU A 68 14.62 4.75 1.97
N VAL A 69 13.81 5.64 1.41
CA VAL A 69 12.36 5.48 1.28
C VAL A 69 12.03 5.39 -0.20
N GLU A 70 11.38 4.32 -0.60
CA GLU A 70 10.90 4.17 -1.97
C GLU A 70 9.38 4.22 -1.99
N ILE A 71 8.83 4.95 -2.96
CA ILE A 71 7.41 5.01 -3.26
C ILE A 71 7.17 4.53 -4.68
N LEU A 72 6.09 3.79 -4.88
CA LEU A 72 5.56 3.44 -6.18
C LEU A 72 4.26 4.23 -6.36
N TYR A 73 4.12 4.94 -7.49
CA TYR A 73 2.98 5.82 -7.70
C TYR A 73 2.45 5.77 -9.13
N LYS A 74 1.16 6.08 -9.26
CA LYS A 74 0.47 6.23 -10.55
C LYS A 74 0.37 7.70 -10.92
N ILE A 75 0.59 8.02 -12.19
CA ILE A 75 0.34 9.36 -12.75
C ILE A 75 -1.16 9.47 -13.01
N VAL A 76 -1.87 10.23 -12.17
CA VAL A 76 -3.35 10.36 -12.24
C VAL A 76 -3.83 11.80 -12.38
N GLY A 77 -2.94 12.80 -12.24
CA GLY A 77 -3.30 14.20 -12.30
C GLY A 77 -2.09 15.12 -12.25
N GLU A 78 -2.32 16.44 -12.20
CA GLU A 78 -1.28 17.47 -12.28
C GLU A 78 -0.14 17.25 -11.28
N GLY A 79 -0.44 17.00 -10.01
CA GLY A 79 0.60 16.81 -8.99
C GLY A 79 1.53 15.64 -9.29
N THR A 80 0.97 14.46 -9.65
CA THR A 80 1.78 13.29 -10.00
C THR A 80 2.47 13.45 -11.36
N ALA A 81 1.91 14.23 -12.28
CA ALA A 81 2.57 14.58 -13.55
C ALA A 81 3.77 15.52 -13.33
N LEU A 82 3.68 16.50 -12.43
CA LEU A 82 4.80 17.33 -12.02
C LEU A 82 5.87 16.48 -11.32
N MET A 83 5.45 15.61 -10.41
CA MET A 83 6.35 14.71 -9.69
C MET A 83 7.12 13.80 -10.65
N ALA A 84 6.47 13.29 -11.71
CA ALA A 84 7.10 12.44 -12.72
C ALA A 84 8.23 13.14 -13.51
N ARG A 85 8.26 14.48 -13.52
CA ARG A 85 9.28 15.29 -14.18
C ARG A 85 10.43 15.70 -13.24
N MET A 86 10.32 15.42 -11.94
CA MET A 86 11.37 15.78 -10.98
C MET A 86 12.61 14.92 -11.21
N PRO A 87 13.78 15.52 -11.56
CA PRO A 87 14.97 14.74 -11.84
C PRO A 87 15.67 14.27 -10.55
N ALA A 88 16.46 13.21 -10.68
CA ALA A 88 17.40 12.82 -9.63
C ALA A 88 18.34 13.99 -9.26
N GLY A 89 18.76 14.04 -8.01
CA GLY A 89 19.58 15.13 -7.45
C GLY A 89 18.76 16.29 -6.86
N THR A 90 17.49 16.45 -7.23
CA THR A 90 16.62 17.47 -6.62
C THR A 90 16.08 17.01 -5.27
N THR A 91 15.49 17.94 -4.52
CA THR A 91 14.90 17.65 -3.21
C THR A 91 13.39 17.81 -3.22
N VAL A 92 12.71 16.98 -2.45
CA VAL A 92 11.28 17.06 -2.17
C VAL A 92 11.05 17.14 -0.67
N ASN A 93 10.09 17.96 -0.24
CA ASN A 93 9.73 18.02 1.18
C ASN A 93 8.82 16.82 1.50
N ILE A 94 9.26 15.97 2.43
CA ILE A 94 8.59 14.75 2.86
C ILE A 94 8.19 14.86 4.32
N LEU A 95 7.02 14.33 4.65
CA LEU A 95 6.50 14.19 6.01
C LEU A 95 6.12 12.72 6.24
N GLY A 96 6.65 12.10 7.28
CA GLY A 96 6.37 10.70 7.60
C GLY A 96 7.31 10.08 8.65
N PRO A 97 7.26 8.78 8.88
CA PRO A 97 6.18 7.86 8.50
C PRO A 97 4.87 8.23 9.20
N LEU A 98 3.74 7.99 8.54
CA LEU A 98 2.41 8.36 9.00
C LEU A 98 1.46 7.16 9.01
N GLY A 99 0.44 7.24 9.86
CA GLY A 99 -0.62 6.24 9.96
C GLY A 99 -0.22 4.96 10.66
N GLN A 100 -1.17 4.01 10.69
CA GLN A 100 -1.02 2.68 11.26
C GLN A 100 -0.71 1.68 10.14
N GLY A 101 0.26 0.79 10.40
CA GLY A 101 0.61 -0.29 9.48
C GLY A 101 -0.19 -1.57 9.74
N PHE A 102 0.08 -2.60 8.93
CA PHE A 102 -0.47 -3.93 9.14
C PHE A 102 -0.06 -4.51 10.49
N ALA A 103 -1.02 -5.06 11.22
CA ALA A 103 -0.79 -5.76 12.48
C ALA A 103 -0.34 -7.19 12.17
N LEU A 104 0.94 -7.46 12.36
CA LEU A 104 1.54 -8.78 12.19
C LEU A 104 1.49 -9.53 13.52
N ARG A 105 0.81 -10.68 13.55
CA ARG A 105 0.71 -11.52 14.75
C ARG A 105 1.64 -12.73 14.61
N ASP A 106 2.35 -13.06 15.66
CA ASP A 106 3.27 -14.20 15.68
C ASP A 106 2.57 -15.54 15.44
N SER A 107 1.25 -15.61 15.66
CA SER A 107 0.44 -16.79 15.39
C SER A 107 0.13 -17.01 13.92
N TYR A 108 0.27 -15.99 13.06
CA TYR A 108 -0.05 -16.11 11.64
C TYR A 108 1.03 -16.89 10.90
N ARG A 109 0.66 -18.02 10.31
CA ARG A 109 1.52 -18.89 9.52
C ARG A 109 1.17 -18.88 8.05
N ARG A 110 -0.12 -18.81 7.72
CA ARG A 110 -0.62 -18.71 6.35
C ARG A 110 -1.30 -17.38 6.16
N ILE A 111 -0.76 -16.52 5.30
CA ILE A 111 -1.30 -15.20 5.01
C ILE A 111 -1.54 -15.07 3.51
N TYR A 112 -2.72 -14.61 3.14
CA TYR A 112 -3.05 -14.26 1.77
C TYR A 112 -3.02 -12.74 1.59
N LEU A 113 -2.27 -12.29 0.56
CA LEU A 113 -2.10 -10.89 0.22
C LEU A 113 -2.89 -10.61 -1.07
N ALA A 114 -3.87 -9.71 -1.01
CA ALA A 114 -4.66 -9.28 -2.16
C ALA A 114 -4.21 -7.88 -2.59
N ALA A 115 -3.63 -7.78 -3.80
CA ALA A 115 -3.05 -6.54 -4.33
C ALA A 115 -3.72 -6.15 -5.65
N GLY A 116 -4.44 -5.02 -5.68
CA GLY A 116 -5.11 -4.50 -6.89
C GLY A 116 -4.41 -3.27 -7.45
N GLY A 117 -3.86 -3.34 -8.66
CA GLY A 117 -3.21 -2.22 -9.32
C GLY A 117 -2.13 -1.56 -8.46
N ILE A 118 -2.26 -0.24 -8.18
CA ILE A 118 -1.29 0.49 -7.34
C ILE A 118 -1.25 0.01 -5.89
N GLY A 119 -2.27 -0.73 -5.42
CA GLY A 119 -2.26 -1.38 -4.12
C GLY A 119 -1.12 -2.40 -3.94
N ALA A 120 -0.46 -2.81 -5.02
CA ALA A 120 0.79 -3.58 -4.96
C ALA A 120 1.91 -2.86 -4.19
N ALA A 121 1.89 -1.52 -4.15
CA ALA A 121 2.95 -0.72 -3.55
C ALA A 121 3.24 -1.09 -2.07
N PRO A 122 2.28 -0.98 -1.13
CA PRO A 122 2.51 -1.34 0.27
C PRO A 122 2.64 -2.86 0.47
N MET A 123 2.11 -3.69 -0.44
CA MET A 123 2.11 -5.14 -0.29
C MET A 123 3.50 -5.76 -0.53
N VAL A 124 4.37 -5.12 -1.33
CA VAL A 124 5.77 -5.52 -1.44
C VAL A 124 6.50 -5.34 -0.11
N PHE A 125 6.39 -4.17 0.51
CA PHE A 125 7.00 -3.92 1.82
C PHE A 125 6.47 -4.89 2.89
N LEU A 126 5.17 -5.20 2.85
CA LEU A 126 4.56 -6.18 3.74
C LEU A 126 5.18 -7.57 3.55
N LEU A 127 5.25 -8.06 2.32
CA LEU A 127 5.77 -9.40 2.03
C LEU A 127 7.27 -9.51 2.33
N GLU A 128 8.08 -8.48 2.01
CA GLU A 128 9.49 -8.42 2.39
C GLU A 128 9.67 -8.47 3.92
N THR A 129 8.80 -7.78 4.67
CA THR A 129 8.82 -7.80 6.14
C THR A 129 8.44 -9.17 6.68
N LEU A 130 7.38 -9.78 6.18
CA LEU A 130 6.95 -11.13 6.55
C LEU A 130 8.04 -12.17 6.32
N ARG A 131 8.74 -12.11 5.19
CA ARG A 131 9.86 -13.02 4.90
C ARG A 131 11.06 -12.81 5.83
N LYS A 132 11.30 -11.59 6.28
CA LYS A 132 12.38 -11.29 7.24
C LYS A 132 12.04 -11.74 8.67
N THR A 133 10.78 -11.57 9.10
CA THR A 133 10.36 -11.82 10.48
C THR A 133 9.84 -13.24 10.73
N ALA A 134 9.25 -13.86 9.72
CA ALA A 134 8.65 -15.20 9.79
C ALA A 134 8.90 -15.98 8.49
N ALA A 135 10.17 -16.31 8.23
CA ALA A 135 10.62 -16.95 6.98
C ALA A 135 9.90 -18.29 6.67
N SER A 136 9.47 -19.04 7.69
CA SER A 136 8.73 -20.31 7.55
C SER A 136 7.22 -20.14 7.30
N GLY A 137 6.72 -18.92 7.26
CA GLY A 137 5.32 -18.64 6.93
C GLY A 137 5.00 -18.98 5.47
N HIS A 138 3.75 -19.37 5.22
CA HIS A 138 3.23 -19.63 3.88
C HIS A 138 2.45 -18.41 3.37
N TYR A 139 2.96 -17.77 2.33
CA TYR A 139 2.42 -16.51 1.80
C TYR A 139 1.98 -16.68 0.35
N GLN A 140 0.70 -16.51 0.09
CA GLN A 140 0.17 -16.46 -1.28
C GLN A 140 -0.19 -15.03 -1.64
N VAL A 141 0.13 -14.62 -2.87
CA VAL A 141 -0.21 -13.31 -3.40
C VAL A 141 -1.22 -13.44 -4.53
N PHE A 142 -2.30 -12.70 -4.41
CA PHE A 142 -3.33 -12.54 -5.43
C PHE A 142 -3.18 -11.13 -6.02
N LEU A 143 -2.58 -11.06 -7.20
CA LEU A 143 -2.27 -9.82 -7.90
C LEU A 143 -3.27 -9.61 -9.03
N GLY A 144 -4.02 -8.51 -8.98
CA GLY A 144 -5.02 -8.16 -10.00
C GLY A 144 -4.79 -6.80 -10.63
N GLY A 145 -5.20 -6.67 -11.88
CA GLY A 145 -5.15 -5.41 -12.64
C GLY A 145 -6.19 -5.39 -13.75
N ARG A 146 -6.44 -4.22 -14.33
CA ARG A 146 -7.30 -4.12 -15.51
C ARG A 146 -6.64 -4.79 -16.73
N SER A 147 -5.32 -4.62 -16.83
CA SER A 147 -4.50 -5.17 -17.90
C SER A 147 -3.13 -5.62 -17.36
N ARG A 148 -2.32 -6.19 -18.23
CA ARG A 148 -0.92 -6.57 -17.95
C ARG A 148 -0.11 -5.43 -17.32
N ASP A 149 -0.32 -4.20 -17.76
CA ASP A 149 0.45 -3.03 -17.29
C ASP A 149 0.12 -2.65 -15.84
N ASP A 150 -1.02 -3.10 -15.31
CA ASP A 150 -1.41 -2.91 -13.92
C ASP A 150 -0.92 -4.04 -12.98
N LEU A 151 -0.31 -5.12 -13.50
CA LEU A 151 0.29 -6.18 -12.70
C LEU A 151 1.67 -5.77 -12.16
N LEU A 152 1.66 -4.79 -11.29
CA LEU A 152 2.88 -4.19 -10.74
C LEU A 152 3.64 -5.14 -9.83
N CYS A 153 4.97 -5.04 -9.82
CA CYS A 153 5.85 -5.82 -8.94
C CYS A 153 5.72 -7.35 -9.10
N ARG A 154 5.20 -7.84 -10.24
CA ARG A 154 4.97 -9.27 -10.49
C ARG A 154 6.21 -10.13 -10.24
N GLU A 155 7.38 -9.69 -10.70
CA GLU A 155 8.64 -10.42 -10.50
C GLU A 155 9.02 -10.49 -9.02
N THR A 156 8.91 -9.36 -8.30
CA THR A 156 9.20 -9.30 -6.86
C THR A 156 8.26 -10.24 -6.08
N PHE A 157 6.96 -10.22 -6.39
CA PHE A 157 6.01 -11.14 -5.76
C PHE A 157 6.31 -12.61 -6.11
N GLY A 158 6.69 -12.91 -7.36
CA GLY A 158 7.04 -14.26 -7.78
C GLY A 158 8.28 -14.83 -7.08
N GLN A 159 9.22 -13.95 -6.67
CA GLN A 159 10.42 -14.34 -5.91
C GLN A 159 10.15 -14.52 -4.43
N LEU A 160 9.21 -13.78 -3.87
CA LEU A 160 8.97 -13.71 -2.43
C LEU A 160 7.77 -14.55 -1.97
N ALA A 161 6.75 -14.75 -2.78
CA ALA A 161 5.59 -15.55 -2.45
C ALA A 161 5.83 -17.04 -2.68
N ASP A 162 5.14 -17.90 -1.90
CA ASP A 162 5.12 -19.34 -2.19
C ASP A 162 4.27 -19.64 -3.41
N VAL A 163 3.18 -18.86 -3.59
CA VAL A 163 2.30 -18.94 -4.76
C VAL A 163 1.90 -17.52 -5.18
N LEU A 164 1.97 -17.25 -6.48
CA LEU A 164 1.52 -16.00 -7.08
C LEU A 164 0.38 -16.28 -8.07
N HIS A 165 -0.80 -15.76 -7.77
CA HIS A 165 -1.95 -15.76 -8.66
C HIS A 165 -2.05 -14.40 -9.36
N CYS A 166 -2.06 -14.40 -10.70
CA CYS A 166 -2.22 -13.17 -11.49
C CYS A 166 -3.54 -13.21 -12.25
N THR A 167 -4.29 -12.11 -12.19
CA THR A 167 -5.55 -11.94 -12.93
C THR A 167 -5.60 -10.58 -13.60
N THR A 168 -6.23 -10.51 -14.78
CA THR A 168 -6.53 -9.24 -15.46
C THR A 168 -7.96 -9.23 -15.95
N ASP A 169 -8.60 -8.06 -15.90
CA ASP A 169 -10.00 -7.91 -16.34
C ASP A 169 -10.13 -8.17 -17.86
N ASP A 170 -9.11 -7.74 -18.62
CA ASP A 170 -9.06 -7.87 -20.09
C ASP A 170 -8.46 -9.19 -20.60
N GLY A 171 -7.95 -10.05 -19.73
CA GLY A 171 -7.30 -11.31 -20.11
C GLY A 171 -5.91 -11.16 -20.73
N SER A 172 -5.30 -9.97 -20.70
CA SER A 172 -3.99 -9.72 -21.32
C SER A 172 -2.83 -10.40 -20.60
N ALA A 173 -3.02 -10.84 -19.33
CA ALA A 173 -2.07 -11.63 -18.57
C ALA A 173 -2.75 -12.37 -17.42
N GLY A 174 -2.31 -13.61 -17.14
CA GLY A 174 -2.89 -14.44 -16.08
C GLY A 174 -4.30 -14.94 -16.45
N ALA A 175 -5.14 -15.18 -15.45
CA ALA A 175 -6.52 -15.57 -15.65
C ALA A 175 -7.39 -14.34 -15.91
N GLN A 176 -8.37 -14.46 -16.82
CA GLN A 176 -9.34 -13.41 -17.10
C GLN A 176 -10.47 -13.46 -16.07
N CYS A 177 -10.25 -12.87 -14.91
CA CYS A 177 -11.25 -12.74 -13.84
C CYS A 177 -10.82 -11.69 -12.83
N PHE A 178 -11.72 -11.33 -11.90
CA PHE A 178 -11.35 -10.54 -10.73
C PHE A 178 -10.51 -11.36 -9.76
N LEU A 179 -9.51 -10.76 -9.14
CA LEU A 179 -8.60 -11.46 -8.19
C LEU A 179 -9.35 -12.08 -7.00
N THR A 180 -10.54 -11.60 -6.67
CA THR A 180 -11.37 -12.12 -5.59
C THR A 180 -11.88 -13.53 -5.86
N SER A 181 -12.00 -13.94 -7.12
CA SER A 181 -12.45 -15.30 -7.49
C SER A 181 -11.44 -16.38 -7.07
N PRO A 182 -10.18 -16.35 -7.54
CA PRO A 182 -9.19 -17.34 -7.09
C PRO A 182 -8.85 -17.19 -5.59
N LEU A 183 -8.94 -15.97 -5.03
CA LEU A 183 -8.74 -15.77 -3.60
C LEU A 183 -9.81 -16.50 -2.77
N GLU A 184 -11.09 -16.37 -3.13
CA GLU A 184 -12.18 -17.05 -2.41
C GLU A 184 -12.10 -18.57 -2.58
N GLU A 185 -11.80 -19.05 -3.78
CA GLU A 185 -11.64 -20.48 -4.03
C GLU A 185 -10.51 -21.09 -3.19
N GLU A 186 -9.36 -20.45 -3.15
CA GLU A 186 -8.22 -20.90 -2.37
C GLU A 186 -8.46 -20.79 -0.86
N ALA A 187 -9.09 -19.70 -0.41
CA ALA A 187 -9.43 -19.52 1.00
C ALA A 187 -10.44 -20.54 1.53
N ARG A 188 -11.33 -21.05 0.67
CA ARG A 188 -12.26 -22.15 1.03
C ARG A 188 -11.53 -23.49 1.15
N ARG A 189 -10.55 -23.77 0.28
CA ARG A 189 -9.79 -25.03 0.27
C ARG A 189 -8.75 -25.07 1.38
N HIS A 190 -8.04 -23.96 1.57
CA HIS A 190 -6.93 -23.83 2.49
C HIS A 190 -7.04 -22.51 3.27
N PRO A 191 -7.91 -22.44 4.29
CA PRO A 191 -8.15 -21.20 5.01
C PRO A 191 -6.85 -20.57 5.53
N PRO A 192 -6.60 -19.26 5.24
CA PRO A 192 -5.47 -18.55 5.82
C PRO A 192 -5.78 -18.08 7.25
N ASP A 193 -4.73 -17.78 8.02
CA ASP A 193 -4.85 -17.17 9.34
C ASP A 193 -5.26 -15.69 9.25
N ALA A 194 -4.94 -15.04 8.11
CA ALA A 194 -5.36 -13.68 7.82
C ALA A 194 -5.33 -13.39 6.31
N ILE A 195 -6.20 -12.46 5.88
CA ILE A 195 -6.14 -11.81 4.57
C ILE A 195 -5.73 -10.36 4.77
N MET A 196 -4.76 -9.89 3.99
CA MET A 196 -4.29 -8.50 3.98
C MET A 196 -4.45 -7.95 2.57
N ALA A 197 -5.19 -6.84 2.43
CA ALA A 197 -5.56 -6.33 1.11
C ALA A 197 -5.27 -4.85 0.94
N CYS A 198 -4.89 -4.46 -0.29
CA CYS A 198 -4.76 -3.08 -0.73
C CYS A 198 -5.13 -2.98 -2.22
N GLY A 199 -5.96 -2.00 -2.58
CA GLY A 199 -6.41 -1.80 -3.97
C GLY A 199 -7.67 -0.95 -4.06
N PRO A 200 -8.38 -0.98 -5.20
CA PRO A 200 -9.63 -0.26 -5.39
C PRO A 200 -10.69 -0.61 -4.35
N MET A 201 -11.53 0.36 -3.98
CA MET A 201 -12.54 0.19 -2.93
C MET A 201 -13.48 -0.98 -3.21
N ASP A 202 -13.96 -1.13 -4.44
CA ASP A 202 -14.86 -2.24 -4.81
C ASP A 202 -14.22 -3.61 -4.57
N MET A 203 -12.91 -3.73 -4.86
CA MET A 203 -12.15 -4.95 -4.54
C MET A 203 -12.08 -5.16 -3.03
N LEU A 204 -11.80 -4.12 -2.25
CA LEU A 204 -11.70 -4.19 -0.78
C LEU A 204 -13.04 -4.60 -0.15
N VAL A 205 -14.16 -4.05 -0.65
CA VAL A 205 -15.52 -4.45 -0.22
C VAL A 205 -15.77 -5.94 -0.50
N CYS A 206 -15.42 -6.42 -1.70
CA CYS A 206 -15.56 -7.84 -2.04
C CYS A 206 -14.69 -8.74 -1.13
N VAL A 207 -13.41 -8.36 -0.89
CA VAL A 207 -12.50 -9.10 -0.02
C VAL A 207 -13.01 -9.13 1.42
N ALA A 208 -13.48 -8.00 1.95
CA ALA A 208 -14.04 -7.91 3.30
C ALA A 208 -15.28 -8.81 3.47
N GLY A 209 -16.24 -8.72 2.53
CA GLY A 209 -17.45 -9.53 2.55
C GLY A 209 -17.15 -11.03 2.45
N MET A 210 -16.18 -11.43 1.62
CA MET A 210 -15.74 -12.81 1.55
C MET A 210 -15.08 -13.26 2.87
N ALA A 211 -14.16 -12.48 3.41
CA ALA A 211 -13.46 -12.80 4.65
C ALA A 211 -14.45 -12.94 5.83
N GLN A 212 -15.47 -12.07 5.90
CA GLN A 212 -16.52 -12.15 6.88
C GLN A 212 -17.33 -13.45 6.77
N ARG A 213 -17.75 -13.84 5.54
CA ARG A 213 -18.50 -15.09 5.32
C ARG A 213 -17.68 -16.33 5.68
N LEU A 214 -16.36 -16.28 5.49
CA LEU A 214 -15.44 -17.38 5.79
C LEU A 214 -14.85 -17.32 7.21
N HIS A 215 -15.22 -16.32 8.01
CA HIS A 215 -14.71 -16.08 9.36
C HIS A 215 -13.18 -15.96 9.41
N ILE A 216 -12.57 -15.33 8.39
CA ILE A 216 -11.13 -15.12 8.29
C ILE A 216 -10.80 -13.68 8.72
N PRO A 217 -9.83 -13.46 9.63
CA PRO A 217 -9.33 -12.12 9.96
C PRO A 217 -8.89 -11.37 8.70
N CYS A 218 -9.32 -10.13 8.54
CA CYS A 218 -9.03 -9.35 7.33
C CYS A 218 -8.59 -7.93 7.67
N GLN A 219 -7.46 -7.51 7.12
CA GLN A 219 -6.95 -6.14 7.24
C GLN A 219 -6.93 -5.48 5.86
N LEU A 220 -7.46 -4.27 5.79
CA LEU A 220 -7.60 -3.49 4.56
C LEU A 220 -6.79 -2.21 4.66
N SER A 221 -5.94 -1.94 3.68
CA SER A 221 -5.29 -0.65 3.50
C SER A 221 -6.15 0.22 2.59
N ILE A 222 -6.72 1.30 3.15
CA ILE A 222 -7.70 2.15 2.46
C ILE A 222 -7.04 3.43 1.97
N GLU A 223 -7.38 3.83 0.75
CA GLU A 223 -7.04 5.13 0.21
C GLU A 223 -8.14 6.16 0.53
N SER A 224 -7.74 7.38 0.84
CA SER A 224 -8.65 8.53 1.04
C SER A 224 -7.97 9.82 0.59
N VAL A 225 -8.79 10.81 0.26
CA VAL A 225 -8.29 12.17 0.01
C VAL A 225 -7.74 12.75 1.32
N MET A 226 -6.48 13.16 1.32
CA MET A 226 -5.81 13.70 2.50
C MET A 226 -5.30 15.12 2.24
N ALA A 227 -5.62 16.05 3.14
CA ALA A 227 -5.04 17.37 3.14
C ALA A 227 -3.83 17.46 4.08
N CYS A 228 -3.99 17.19 5.38
CA CYS A 228 -2.90 17.30 6.35
C CYS A 228 -2.08 16.02 6.52
N GLY A 229 -2.69 14.85 6.41
CA GLY A 229 -2.04 13.55 6.63
C GLY A 229 -1.74 13.18 8.09
N MET A 230 -2.09 14.04 9.06
CA MET A 230 -1.69 13.89 10.48
C MET A 230 -2.86 13.98 11.48
N GLY A 231 -4.11 13.89 11.04
CA GLY A 231 -5.29 13.92 11.92
C GLY A 231 -5.78 15.31 12.33
N ALA A 232 -5.22 16.40 11.79
CA ALA A 232 -5.58 17.75 12.21
C ALA A 232 -6.82 18.32 11.49
N CYS A 233 -6.99 18.04 10.18
CA CYS A 233 -8.06 18.64 9.37
C CYS A 233 -9.35 17.81 9.32
N LEU A 234 -9.32 16.57 9.78
CA LEU A 234 -10.43 15.59 9.79
C LEU A 234 -11.01 15.24 8.41
N GLY A 235 -10.41 15.71 7.31
CA GLY A 235 -10.93 15.56 5.94
C GLY A 235 -10.85 14.14 5.36
N CYS A 236 -10.10 13.22 5.99
CA CYS A 236 -9.95 11.83 5.54
C CYS A 236 -10.88 10.86 6.29
N ALA A 237 -12.06 11.34 6.72
CA ALA A 237 -13.02 10.56 7.47
C ALA A 237 -13.65 9.46 6.62
N VAL A 238 -13.77 8.25 7.21
CA VAL A 238 -14.51 7.11 6.66
C VAL A 238 -15.49 6.61 7.71
N PRO A 239 -16.69 6.11 7.34
CA PRO A 239 -17.67 5.64 8.31
C PRO A 239 -17.15 4.44 9.11
N ALA A 240 -17.32 4.50 10.45
CA ALA A 240 -17.06 3.37 11.31
C ALA A 240 -18.22 2.35 11.23
N ALA A 241 -17.91 1.08 11.46
CA ALA A 241 -18.93 0.04 11.62
C ALA A 241 -19.76 0.27 12.89
N GLY A 242 -21.00 -0.25 12.90
CA GLY A 242 -21.94 -0.16 14.01
C GLY A 242 -22.87 1.04 13.94
N ASP A 243 -23.85 1.07 14.84
CA ASP A 243 -24.96 2.03 14.81
C ASP A 243 -24.65 3.40 15.46
N SER A 244 -23.46 3.58 16.01
CA SER A 244 -23.06 4.79 16.75
C SER A 244 -22.77 6.01 15.86
N GLY A 245 -22.77 5.86 14.53
CA GLY A 245 -22.54 6.97 13.58
C GLY A 245 -21.15 7.60 13.66
N GLY A 246 -20.14 6.87 14.13
CA GLY A 246 -18.78 7.34 14.27
C GLY A 246 -18.00 7.36 12.96
N TYR A 247 -16.83 8.01 12.99
CA TYR A 247 -15.89 8.06 11.87
C TYR A 247 -14.49 7.70 12.31
N HIS A 248 -13.74 7.04 11.43
CA HIS A 248 -12.29 6.88 11.53
C HIS A 248 -11.60 7.88 10.59
N HIS A 249 -10.43 8.36 10.98
CA HIS A 249 -9.62 9.23 10.13
C HIS A 249 -8.47 8.42 9.53
N VAL A 250 -8.52 8.16 8.22
CA VAL A 250 -7.60 7.26 7.52
C VAL A 250 -6.12 7.60 7.79
N CYS A 251 -5.78 8.87 7.92
CA CYS A 251 -4.38 9.28 8.14
C CYS A 251 -3.86 9.04 9.57
N LYS A 252 -4.75 8.85 10.56
CA LYS A 252 -4.39 8.70 11.98
C LYS A 252 -4.73 7.31 12.50
N ASP A 253 -5.98 6.87 12.27
CA ASP A 253 -6.51 5.61 12.77
C ASP A 253 -6.18 4.45 11.83
N GLY A 254 -5.94 4.75 10.54
CA GLY A 254 -5.49 3.87 9.47
C GLY A 254 -4.13 4.29 8.90
N PRO A 255 -3.82 4.04 7.62
CA PRO A 255 -4.71 3.58 6.55
C PRO A 255 -5.10 2.10 6.62
N VAL A 256 -4.43 1.30 7.45
CA VAL A 256 -4.74 -0.11 7.62
C VAL A 256 -5.74 -0.28 8.76
N PHE A 257 -6.87 -0.93 8.45
CA PHE A 257 -7.94 -1.22 9.40
C PHE A 257 -8.26 -2.71 9.41
N ASP A 258 -8.68 -3.23 10.55
CA ASP A 258 -9.46 -4.46 10.56
C ASP A 258 -10.78 -4.19 9.81
N ALA A 259 -11.15 -5.08 8.90
CA ALA A 259 -12.33 -4.90 8.04
C ALA A 259 -13.62 -4.74 8.86
N THR A 260 -13.67 -5.31 10.06
CA THR A 260 -14.83 -5.22 10.97
C THR A 260 -15.05 -3.82 11.57
N LEU A 261 -14.05 -2.94 11.50
CA LEU A 261 -14.13 -1.56 12.00
C LEU A 261 -14.80 -0.60 11.02
N LEU A 262 -14.97 -1.00 9.77
CA LEU A 262 -15.41 -0.14 8.68
C LEU A 262 -16.84 -0.49 8.23
N LYS A 263 -17.59 0.54 7.91
CA LYS A 263 -18.86 0.40 7.19
C LYS A 263 -18.55 0.44 5.69
N LEU A 264 -18.37 -0.74 5.09
CA LEU A 264 -18.03 -0.97 3.70
C LEU A 264 -19.28 -1.23 2.85
#